data_3ef262dd223f0d91271ddb4896900d35
#
_entry.id   3ef262dd223f0d91271ddb4896900d35
#
_cell.length_a   1.000
_cell.length_b   1.000
_cell.length_c   1.000
_cell.angle_alpha   90.00
_cell.angle_beta   90.00
_cell.angle_gamma   90.00
#
_symmetry.space_group_name_H-M   'P 1'
#
loop_
_entity.id
_entity.type
_entity.pdbx_description
1 polymer ?
#
loop_
_entity_poly.entity_id
_entity_poly.type
_entity_poly.pdbx_seq_one_letter_code
_entity_poly.pdbx_strand_id
1 'polypeptide(L)'
;MTENTIKNVNFDYIFNEVKPITEYGIRTKQEAKPFIKGQEADLKAEFNKIGAFIESRQRRDIIDVLKHIKNILETIQRAKSNQVLDEVELFEIKNFLILVEKMDKILRGISNNDLKLLQLTPLPQLYEKLDPAHEKLNTFYIYDEYSQKLKKIRNEKRQIEKNISLLKKRIREEIQEKHNIKLNLKDEVTISKSQKDKINELNKEVNLRLFGENYLNIIYKIKNSDEIDELEKRYEELTFEEDDEEYKIRQKLSVSIKEFSHILQKNTEIIGEIDYLIAKANYAQKTCSVEPEIINELQITIKGGRNLKLEKILKDKHIEYVPIDLNLNKNVSCITGANMGGKTVTLRMIGQIAAMASLGMFVPCEYARLCLFERIFISAGDNQSIEKGLSTFGAEIVNLKEAIKSSDLRCLILIDELAGGTNPKEGYAITKAVVNYLKKKDCITVLTTHYDNIANDEDIKNLQVKGLSLPDETDFSKQDNIDSIQKYMDYRLIEVNYSGDIPKDALRIAKMAGIDEEIIKDAENYLK
;
A
#
# COMPACT_ATOMS: atom_id res chain seq x y z
N MET A 1 11.21 -5.70 14.47
CA MET A 1 12.26 -5.95 13.46
C MET A 1 12.99 -4.65 13.18
N THR A 2 14.31 -4.69 12.97
CA THR A 2 15.07 -3.52 12.53
C THR A 2 14.91 -3.31 11.03
N GLU A 3 15.16 -2.10 10.53
CA GLU A 3 15.13 -1.79 9.10
C GLU A 3 16.07 -2.69 8.28
N ASN A 4 17.23 -3.00 8.86
CA ASN A 4 18.20 -3.95 8.29
C ASN A 4 17.65 -5.38 8.18
N THR A 5 16.94 -5.86 9.20
CA THR A 5 16.30 -7.17 9.17
C THR A 5 15.27 -7.26 8.05
N ILE A 6 14.44 -6.23 7.89
CA ILE A 6 13.41 -6.15 6.85
C ILE A 6 14.01 -6.28 5.45
N LYS A 7 15.09 -5.54 5.16
CA LYS A 7 15.80 -5.60 3.87
C LYS A 7 16.47 -6.96 3.64
N ASN A 8 17.16 -7.47 4.64
CA ASN A 8 17.97 -8.71 4.51
C ASN A 8 17.10 -9.96 4.32
N VAL A 9 15.89 -10.01 4.88
CA VAL A 9 14.94 -11.11 4.60
C VAL A 9 14.10 -10.85 3.33
N ASN A 10 14.33 -9.76 2.60
CA ASN A 10 13.53 -9.31 1.45
C ASN A 10 12.05 -9.06 1.80
N PHE A 11 11.75 -8.69 3.05
CA PHE A 11 10.40 -8.42 3.47
C PHE A 11 9.87 -7.09 2.91
N ASP A 12 10.77 -6.13 2.61
CA ASP A 12 10.47 -4.90 1.88
C ASP A 12 9.74 -5.18 0.56
N TYR A 13 10.21 -6.19 -0.19
CA TYR A 13 9.55 -6.64 -1.41
C TYR A 13 8.10 -7.08 -1.16
N ILE A 14 7.88 -7.93 -0.15
CA ILE A 14 6.54 -8.41 0.21
C ILE A 14 5.65 -7.27 0.69
N PHE A 15 6.18 -6.46 1.59
CA PHE A 15 5.46 -5.32 2.15
C PHE A 15 4.98 -4.37 1.05
N ASN A 16 5.79 -4.12 0.01
CA ASN A 16 5.43 -3.28 -1.12
C ASN A 16 4.38 -3.92 -2.06
N GLU A 17 4.32 -5.26 -2.12
CA GLU A 17 3.32 -5.98 -2.92
C GLU A 17 1.94 -6.08 -2.24
N VAL A 18 1.85 -5.92 -0.93
CA VAL A 18 0.57 -5.81 -0.20
C VAL A 18 0.06 -4.39 -0.37
N LYS A 19 -0.96 -4.20 -1.22
CA LYS A 19 -1.44 -2.90 -1.67
C LYS A 19 -2.87 -2.63 -1.21
N PRO A 20 -3.07 -1.94 -0.09
CA PRO A 20 -4.37 -1.37 0.24
C PRO A 20 -4.80 -0.35 -0.84
N ILE A 21 -6.09 -0.11 -0.95
CA ILE A 21 -6.70 0.74 -1.98
C ILE A 21 -6.84 2.18 -1.49
N THR A 22 -7.22 2.35 -0.22
CA THR A 22 -7.50 3.65 0.40
C THR A 22 -6.28 4.20 1.13
N GLU A 23 -6.22 5.51 1.31
CA GLU A 23 -5.21 6.14 2.15
C GLU A 23 -5.29 5.66 3.61
N TYR A 24 -6.48 5.32 4.09
CA TYR A 24 -6.69 4.74 5.42
C TYR A 24 -6.02 3.37 5.55
N GLY A 25 -6.19 2.49 4.58
CA GLY A 25 -5.55 1.19 4.54
C GLY A 25 -4.03 1.28 4.40
N ILE A 26 -3.53 2.23 3.61
CA ILE A 26 -2.10 2.51 3.48
C ILE A 26 -1.52 2.95 4.83
N ARG A 27 -2.21 3.84 5.55
CA ARG A 27 -1.82 4.28 6.88
C ARG A 27 -1.84 3.13 7.89
N THR A 28 -2.92 2.34 7.93
CA THR A 28 -3.02 1.17 8.81
C THR A 28 -1.88 0.19 8.57
N LYS A 29 -1.51 -0.07 7.31
CA LYS A 29 -0.37 -0.89 6.94
C LYS A 29 0.96 -0.32 7.46
N GLN A 30 1.18 1.00 7.35
CA GLN A 30 2.41 1.67 7.80
C GLN A 30 2.54 1.65 9.33
N GLU A 31 1.42 1.76 10.04
CA GLU A 31 1.35 1.76 11.51
C GLU A 31 1.31 0.34 12.10
N ALA A 32 1.18 -0.71 11.26
CA ALA A 32 1.10 -2.10 11.69
C ALA A 32 2.35 -2.54 12.47
N LYS A 33 2.13 -3.12 13.63
CA LYS A 33 3.19 -3.66 14.49
C LYS A 33 3.18 -5.18 14.45
N PRO A 34 4.36 -5.82 14.52
CA PRO A 34 4.42 -7.27 14.63
C PRO A 34 3.78 -7.77 15.92
N PHE A 35 3.02 -8.84 15.83
CA PHE A 35 2.60 -9.63 16.99
C PHE A 35 3.81 -10.32 17.60
N ILE A 36 3.86 -10.35 18.92
CA ILE A 36 4.95 -10.93 19.72
C ILE A 36 4.40 -11.99 20.67
N LYS A 37 5.30 -12.72 21.33
CA LYS A 37 4.95 -13.70 22.39
C LYS A 37 3.92 -13.12 23.35
N GLY A 38 2.85 -13.88 23.60
CA GLY A 38 1.71 -13.49 24.44
C GLY A 38 0.52 -12.91 23.68
N GLN A 39 0.66 -12.64 22.37
CA GLN A 39 -0.39 -12.11 21.49
C GLN A 39 -0.92 -13.17 20.48
N GLU A 40 -0.76 -14.46 20.78
CA GLU A 40 -1.14 -15.57 19.90
C GLU A 40 -2.64 -15.57 19.62
N ALA A 41 -3.47 -15.22 20.61
CA ALA A 41 -4.92 -15.15 20.45
C ALA A 41 -5.33 -13.99 19.51
N ASP A 42 -4.72 -12.83 19.65
CA ASP A 42 -4.99 -11.67 18.78
C ASP A 42 -4.56 -11.96 17.34
N LEU A 43 -3.39 -12.60 17.17
CA LEU A 43 -2.91 -13.03 15.87
C LEU A 43 -3.84 -14.06 15.22
N LYS A 44 -4.35 -15.01 16.00
CA LYS A 44 -5.32 -16.00 15.48
C LYS A 44 -6.61 -15.32 15.03
N ALA A 45 -7.10 -14.33 15.78
CA ALA A 45 -8.26 -13.54 15.37
C ALA A 45 -8.00 -12.77 14.05
N GLU A 46 -6.78 -12.24 13.86
CA GLU A 46 -6.36 -11.61 12.61
C GLU A 46 -6.38 -12.59 11.44
N PHE A 47 -5.82 -13.81 11.62
CA PHE A 47 -5.85 -14.85 10.59
C PHE A 47 -7.27 -15.29 10.24
N ASN A 48 -8.14 -15.44 11.24
CA ASN A 48 -9.55 -15.79 11.02
C ASN A 48 -10.24 -14.74 10.14
N LYS A 49 -10.01 -13.43 10.38
CA LYS A 49 -10.56 -12.35 9.53
C LYS A 49 -10.04 -12.46 8.09
N ILE A 50 -8.75 -12.73 7.90
CA ILE A 50 -8.16 -12.90 6.56
C ILE A 50 -8.77 -14.11 5.84
N GLY A 51 -8.84 -15.26 6.52
CA GLY A 51 -9.49 -16.46 6.00
C GLY A 51 -10.94 -16.21 5.59
N ALA A 52 -11.70 -15.52 6.44
CA ALA A 52 -13.07 -15.12 6.16
C ALA A 52 -13.20 -14.24 4.90
N PHE A 53 -12.27 -13.30 4.68
CA PHE A 53 -12.25 -12.51 3.44
C PHE A 53 -11.82 -13.33 2.22
N ILE A 54 -10.94 -14.33 2.37
CA ILE A 54 -10.55 -15.22 1.28
C ILE A 54 -11.76 -16.02 0.79
N GLU A 55 -12.59 -16.53 1.69
CA GLU A 55 -13.76 -17.35 1.40
C GLU A 55 -14.99 -16.53 0.97
N SER A 56 -15.06 -15.25 1.37
CA SER A 56 -16.23 -14.40 1.13
C SER A 56 -16.38 -14.01 -0.35
N ARG A 57 -17.56 -14.27 -0.90
CA ARG A 57 -17.96 -13.79 -2.23
C ARG A 57 -18.14 -12.27 -2.27
N GLN A 58 -18.55 -11.68 -1.16
CA GLN A 58 -18.80 -10.24 -0.99
C GLN A 58 -17.51 -9.40 -0.98
N ARG A 59 -16.32 -10.02 -0.89
CA ARG A 59 -15.04 -9.30 -0.93
C ARG A 59 -14.91 -8.39 -2.16
N ARG A 60 -15.41 -8.82 -3.33
CA ARG A 60 -15.38 -7.99 -4.55
C ARG A 60 -16.22 -6.73 -4.41
N ASP A 61 -17.40 -6.86 -3.82
CA ASP A 61 -18.30 -5.73 -3.61
C ASP A 61 -17.69 -4.71 -2.63
N ILE A 62 -17.00 -5.19 -1.58
CA ILE A 62 -16.26 -4.33 -0.64
C ILE A 62 -15.12 -3.62 -1.37
N ILE A 63 -14.33 -4.31 -2.19
CA ILE A 63 -13.26 -3.71 -3.00
C ILE A 63 -13.81 -2.60 -3.90
N ASP A 64 -14.97 -2.80 -4.50
CA ASP A 64 -15.59 -1.80 -5.36
C ASP A 64 -16.06 -0.57 -4.56
N VAL A 65 -16.52 -0.74 -3.32
CA VAL A 65 -16.81 0.38 -2.43
C VAL A 65 -15.52 1.12 -2.06
N LEU A 66 -14.47 0.40 -1.65
CA LEU A 66 -13.18 0.99 -1.25
C LEU A 66 -12.57 1.88 -2.34
N LYS A 67 -12.69 1.53 -3.61
CA LYS A 67 -12.19 2.34 -4.74
C LYS A 67 -12.80 3.74 -4.83
N HIS A 68 -13.98 3.94 -4.25
CA HIS A 68 -14.69 5.22 -4.30
C HIS A 68 -14.56 6.04 -3.01
N ILE A 69 -13.94 5.48 -1.97
CA ILE A 69 -13.71 6.17 -0.69
C ILE A 69 -12.55 7.15 -0.85
N LYS A 70 -12.82 8.42 -0.56
CA LYS A 70 -11.81 9.48 -0.49
C LYS A 70 -11.41 9.75 0.96
N ASN A 71 -10.24 10.38 1.12
CA ASN A 71 -9.75 10.77 2.43
C ASN A 71 -10.45 12.05 2.91
N ILE A 72 -11.15 11.94 4.06
CA ILE A 72 -11.88 13.05 4.69
C ILE A 72 -11.27 13.48 6.04
N LEU A 73 -10.06 13.00 6.39
CA LEU A 73 -9.46 13.32 7.69
C LEU A 73 -9.17 14.80 7.86
N GLU A 74 -8.68 15.48 6.82
CA GLU A 74 -8.44 16.92 6.84
C GLU A 74 -9.75 17.69 7.00
N THR A 75 -10.80 17.31 6.28
CA THR A 75 -12.13 17.89 6.38
C THR A 75 -12.69 17.76 7.80
N ILE A 76 -12.55 16.57 8.42
CA ILE A 76 -12.93 16.35 9.83
C ILE A 76 -12.13 17.28 10.74
N GLN A 77 -10.83 17.42 10.52
CA GLN A 77 -9.97 18.27 11.35
C GLN A 77 -10.32 19.76 11.22
N ARG A 78 -10.64 20.23 10.01
CA ARG A 78 -11.12 21.59 9.77
C ARG A 78 -12.44 21.85 10.50
N ALA A 79 -13.41 20.93 10.41
CA ALA A 79 -14.66 21.02 11.14
C ALA A 79 -14.46 21.06 12.68
N LYS A 80 -13.54 20.21 13.22
CA LYS A 80 -13.16 20.24 14.64
C LYS A 80 -12.60 21.60 15.06
N SER A 81 -11.86 22.26 14.19
CA SER A 81 -11.26 23.57 14.40
C SER A 81 -12.22 24.75 14.17
N ASN A 82 -13.53 24.48 14.05
CA ASN A 82 -14.59 25.46 13.77
C ASN A 82 -14.41 26.23 12.44
N GLN A 83 -13.72 25.66 11.47
CA GLN A 83 -13.65 26.21 10.13
C GLN A 83 -14.92 25.86 9.36
N VAL A 84 -15.37 26.76 8.50
CA VAL A 84 -16.52 26.52 7.62
C VAL A 84 -16.04 25.73 6.41
N LEU A 85 -16.68 24.60 6.17
CA LEU A 85 -16.39 23.72 5.04
C LEU A 85 -17.02 24.27 3.77
N ASP A 86 -16.36 24.00 2.64
CA ASP A 86 -16.90 24.34 1.32
C ASP A 86 -17.83 23.22 0.80
N GLU A 87 -18.43 23.46 -0.38
CA GLU A 87 -19.37 22.53 -1.00
C GLU A 87 -18.72 21.20 -1.39
N VAL A 88 -17.46 21.22 -1.78
CA VAL A 88 -16.70 20.01 -2.16
C VAL A 88 -16.46 19.15 -0.92
N GLU A 89 -16.06 19.77 0.17
CA GLU A 89 -15.84 19.08 1.46
C GLU A 89 -17.15 18.49 2.02
N LEU A 90 -18.25 19.24 1.93
CA LEU A 90 -19.58 18.76 2.33
C LEU A 90 -20.04 17.60 1.45
N PHE A 91 -19.77 17.68 0.15
CA PHE A 91 -20.03 16.57 -0.79
C PHE A 91 -19.22 15.32 -0.44
N GLU A 92 -17.93 15.46 -0.13
CA GLU A 92 -17.08 14.33 0.23
C GLU A 92 -17.56 13.63 1.51
N ILE A 93 -18.01 14.40 2.52
CA ILE A 93 -18.63 13.83 3.72
C ILE A 93 -19.95 13.12 3.36
N LYS A 94 -20.84 13.73 2.57
CA LYS A 94 -22.08 13.07 2.14
C LYS A 94 -21.81 11.76 1.43
N ASN A 95 -20.89 11.75 0.48
CA ASN A 95 -20.51 10.55 -0.27
C ASN A 95 -19.90 9.48 0.64
N PHE A 96 -19.05 9.88 1.58
CA PHE A 96 -18.48 8.96 2.57
C PHE A 96 -19.56 8.27 3.40
N LEU A 97 -20.60 8.99 3.83
CA LEU A 97 -21.71 8.42 4.58
C LEU A 97 -22.50 7.38 3.76
N ILE A 98 -22.72 7.62 2.48
CA ILE A 98 -23.37 6.67 1.56
C ILE A 98 -22.52 5.39 1.44
N LEU A 99 -21.21 5.54 1.28
CA LEU A 99 -20.28 4.41 1.11
C LEU A 99 -20.15 3.60 2.41
N VAL A 100 -20.14 4.26 3.58
CA VAL A 100 -20.17 3.61 4.90
C VAL A 100 -21.43 2.77 5.07
N GLU A 101 -22.61 3.33 4.75
CA GLU A 101 -23.87 2.59 4.83
C GLU A 101 -23.88 1.37 3.89
N LYS A 102 -23.39 1.56 2.65
CA LYS A 102 -23.30 0.47 1.68
C LYS A 102 -22.36 -0.65 2.18
N MET A 103 -21.20 -0.28 2.70
CA MET A 103 -20.21 -1.23 3.22
C MET A 103 -20.75 -1.95 4.46
N ASP A 104 -21.39 -1.26 5.38
CA ASP A 104 -22.01 -1.87 6.57
C ASP A 104 -23.06 -2.93 6.18
N LYS A 105 -23.91 -2.64 5.18
CA LYS A 105 -24.89 -3.61 4.65
C LYS A 105 -24.22 -4.85 4.07
N ILE A 106 -23.12 -4.68 3.33
CA ILE A 106 -22.37 -5.81 2.76
C ILE A 106 -21.74 -6.64 3.89
N LEU A 107 -21.10 -6.01 4.87
CA LEU A 107 -20.44 -6.70 6.00
C LEU A 107 -21.47 -7.49 6.85
N ARG A 108 -22.62 -6.91 7.14
CA ARG A 108 -23.72 -7.62 7.87
C ARG A 108 -24.26 -8.81 7.09
N GLY A 109 -24.17 -8.79 5.78
CA GLY A 109 -24.54 -9.91 4.91
C GLY A 109 -23.56 -11.10 4.93
N ILE A 110 -22.37 -10.93 5.52
CA ILE A 110 -21.37 -11.99 5.63
C ILE A 110 -21.66 -12.83 6.89
N SER A 111 -21.88 -14.13 6.70
CA SER A 111 -22.21 -15.07 7.78
C SER A 111 -20.99 -15.51 8.60
N ASN A 112 -20.03 -14.61 8.84
CA ASN A 112 -18.82 -14.89 9.61
C ASN A 112 -18.74 -14.00 10.86
N ASN A 113 -18.55 -14.64 12.03
CA ASN A 113 -18.56 -13.92 13.31
C ASN A 113 -17.32 -13.04 13.51
N ASP A 114 -16.16 -13.41 12.97
CA ASP A 114 -14.91 -12.65 13.11
C ASP A 114 -15.01 -11.31 12.36
N LEU A 115 -15.67 -11.27 11.21
CA LEU A 115 -15.92 -10.06 10.44
C LEU A 115 -17.01 -9.17 11.03
N LYS A 116 -17.91 -9.71 11.87
CA LYS A 116 -18.91 -8.90 12.59
C LYS A 116 -18.29 -7.97 13.62
N LEU A 117 -17.04 -8.18 14.02
CA LEU A 117 -16.30 -7.27 14.89
C LEU A 117 -15.89 -5.96 14.19
N LEU A 118 -15.85 -5.96 12.85
CA LEU A 118 -15.55 -4.79 12.02
C LEU A 118 -16.82 -3.97 11.78
N GLN A 119 -17.41 -3.42 12.86
CA GLN A 119 -18.69 -2.71 12.80
C GLN A 119 -18.50 -1.25 12.43
N LEU A 120 -18.95 -0.89 11.23
CA LEU A 120 -19.14 0.50 10.86
C LEU A 120 -20.39 1.07 11.56
N THR A 121 -20.39 2.38 11.79
CA THR A 121 -21.52 3.09 12.39
C THR A 121 -22.10 4.05 11.36
N PRO A 122 -23.15 3.67 10.62
CA PRO A 122 -23.88 4.57 9.74
C PRO A 122 -24.47 5.76 10.51
N LEU A 123 -24.50 6.93 9.88
CA LEU A 123 -24.96 8.19 10.47
C LEU A 123 -26.14 8.77 9.68
N PRO A 124 -27.33 8.16 9.72
CA PRO A 124 -28.48 8.64 8.97
C PRO A 124 -28.89 10.06 9.34
N GLN A 125 -28.76 10.43 10.62
CA GLN A 125 -29.08 11.78 11.08
C GLN A 125 -28.22 12.87 10.46
N LEU A 126 -26.91 12.58 10.25
CA LEU A 126 -26.00 13.51 9.57
C LEU A 126 -26.28 13.51 8.07
N TYR A 127 -26.57 12.34 7.49
CA TYR A 127 -26.94 12.24 6.09
C TYR A 127 -28.19 13.05 5.74
N GLU A 128 -29.26 12.97 6.52
CA GLU A 128 -30.50 13.75 6.35
C GLU A 128 -30.23 15.26 6.41
N LYS A 129 -29.32 15.70 7.29
CA LYS A 129 -28.91 17.11 7.34
C LYS A 129 -28.18 17.54 6.06
N LEU A 130 -27.43 16.64 5.40
CA LEU A 130 -26.68 16.91 4.16
C LEU A 130 -27.51 16.65 2.87
N ASP A 131 -28.68 16.07 2.98
CA ASP A 131 -29.61 15.77 1.86
C ASP A 131 -31.07 16.08 2.21
N PRO A 132 -31.41 17.35 2.54
CA PRO A 132 -32.75 17.72 2.99
C PRO A 132 -33.80 17.57 1.89
N ALA A 133 -33.39 17.54 0.64
CA ALA A 133 -34.26 17.33 -0.51
C ALA A 133 -34.57 15.85 -0.78
N HIS A 134 -33.88 14.91 -0.08
CA HIS A 134 -34.00 13.45 -0.26
C HIS A 134 -33.79 12.97 -1.71
N GLU A 135 -33.00 13.70 -2.48
CA GLU A 135 -32.77 13.39 -3.91
C GLU A 135 -31.87 12.16 -4.11
N LYS A 136 -31.09 11.77 -3.10
CA LYS A 136 -30.13 10.63 -3.13
C LYS A 136 -29.14 10.68 -4.30
N LEU A 137 -28.90 11.87 -4.83
CA LEU A 137 -27.96 12.09 -5.93
C LEU A 137 -26.51 12.13 -5.43
N ASN A 138 -25.60 11.65 -6.24
CA ASN A 138 -24.15 11.80 -6.02
C ASN A 138 -23.66 13.21 -6.38
N THR A 139 -24.41 14.21 -5.97
CA THR A 139 -24.11 15.63 -6.14
C THR A 139 -24.38 16.35 -4.85
N PHE A 140 -23.76 17.49 -4.66
CA PHE A 140 -24.03 18.38 -3.55
C PHE A 140 -24.06 19.83 -4.06
N TYR A 141 -25.07 20.54 -3.66
CA TYR A 141 -25.20 21.98 -3.79
C TYR A 141 -26.01 22.46 -2.59
N ILE A 142 -26.00 23.74 -2.32
CA ILE A 142 -26.81 24.30 -1.25
C ILE A 142 -28.29 24.33 -1.72
N TYR A 143 -29.08 23.39 -1.22
CA TYR A 143 -30.48 23.21 -1.60
C TYR A 143 -31.38 24.35 -1.08
N ASP A 144 -32.46 24.68 -1.83
CA ASP A 144 -33.45 25.67 -1.41
C ASP A 144 -34.16 25.26 -0.10
N GLU A 145 -34.18 23.95 0.20
CA GLU A 145 -34.77 23.33 1.39
C GLU A 145 -34.03 23.67 2.69
N TYR A 146 -32.78 24.10 2.63
CA TYR A 146 -32.02 24.49 3.83
C TYR A 146 -32.54 25.78 4.47
N SER A 147 -33.09 26.71 3.68
CA SER A 147 -33.53 28.01 4.17
C SER A 147 -34.66 28.58 3.33
N GLN A 148 -35.76 28.94 4.01
CA GLN A 148 -36.87 29.68 3.37
C GLN A 148 -36.42 31.04 2.81
N LYS A 149 -35.41 31.65 3.46
CA LYS A 149 -34.83 32.92 3.01
C LYS A 149 -34.05 32.71 1.70
N LEU A 150 -33.23 31.66 1.62
CA LEU A 150 -32.49 31.32 0.40
C LEU A 150 -33.43 31.08 -0.78
N LYS A 151 -34.49 30.32 -0.55
CA LYS A 151 -35.52 30.05 -1.56
C LYS A 151 -36.17 31.33 -2.08
N LYS A 152 -36.47 32.29 -1.18
CA LYS A 152 -37.04 33.58 -1.58
C LYS A 152 -36.05 34.40 -2.43
N ILE A 153 -34.80 34.50 -1.99
CA ILE A 153 -33.72 35.22 -2.71
C ILE A 153 -33.57 34.67 -4.12
N ARG A 154 -33.45 33.38 -4.27
CA ARG A 154 -33.29 32.72 -5.58
C ARG A 154 -34.50 32.89 -6.49
N ASN A 155 -35.70 32.84 -5.92
CA ASN A 155 -36.92 33.10 -6.69
C ASN A 155 -36.98 34.55 -7.17
N GLU A 156 -36.60 35.52 -6.32
CA GLU A 156 -36.55 36.94 -6.70
C GLU A 156 -35.50 37.18 -7.78
N LYS A 157 -34.32 36.58 -7.66
CA LYS A 157 -33.28 36.63 -8.70
C LYS A 157 -33.77 36.10 -10.05
N ARG A 158 -34.43 34.93 -10.06
CA ARG A 158 -35.01 34.36 -11.30
C ARG A 158 -36.07 35.28 -11.93
N GLN A 159 -36.88 35.96 -11.11
CA GLN A 159 -37.87 36.92 -11.63
C GLN A 159 -37.17 38.14 -12.23
N ILE A 160 -36.18 38.69 -11.57
CA ILE A 160 -35.37 39.82 -12.07
C ILE A 160 -34.67 39.46 -13.39
N GLU A 161 -34.00 38.32 -13.48
CA GLU A 161 -33.38 37.83 -14.73
C GLU A 161 -34.40 37.76 -15.88
N LYS A 162 -35.57 37.20 -15.60
CA LYS A 162 -36.66 37.13 -16.59
C LYS A 162 -37.13 38.52 -17.02
N ASN A 163 -37.27 39.46 -16.07
CA ASN A 163 -37.69 40.83 -16.37
C ASN A 163 -36.63 41.56 -17.20
N ILE A 164 -35.37 41.48 -16.82
CA ILE A 164 -34.23 42.05 -17.59
C ILE A 164 -34.24 41.50 -19.03
N SER A 165 -34.38 40.19 -19.19
CA SER A 165 -34.42 39.55 -20.50
C SER A 165 -35.57 40.03 -21.37
N LEU A 166 -36.76 40.19 -20.78
CA LEU A 166 -37.94 40.72 -21.47
C LEU A 166 -37.80 42.19 -21.88
N LEU A 167 -37.24 43.03 -20.97
CA LEU A 167 -36.99 44.45 -21.24
C LEU A 167 -35.94 44.62 -22.34
N LYS A 168 -34.79 43.87 -22.26
CA LYS A 168 -33.75 43.91 -23.29
C LYS A 168 -34.31 43.49 -24.66
N LYS A 169 -35.17 42.43 -24.67
CA LYS A 169 -35.84 42.00 -25.90
C LYS A 169 -36.76 43.06 -26.49
N ARG A 170 -37.60 43.71 -25.65
CA ARG A 170 -38.50 44.78 -26.07
C ARG A 170 -37.72 45.97 -26.65
N ILE A 171 -36.72 46.49 -25.96
CA ILE A 171 -35.88 47.58 -26.42
C ILE A 171 -35.21 47.22 -27.77
N ARG A 172 -34.76 46.01 -27.91
CA ARG A 172 -34.17 45.52 -29.15
C ARG A 172 -35.16 45.53 -30.34
N GLU A 173 -36.38 45.02 -30.10
CA GLU A 173 -37.42 45.00 -31.12
C GLU A 173 -37.84 46.41 -31.52
N GLU A 174 -38.07 47.29 -30.55
CA GLU A 174 -38.41 48.69 -30.77
C GLU A 174 -37.35 49.44 -31.60
N ILE A 175 -36.07 49.29 -31.29
CA ILE A 175 -35.00 49.91 -32.02
C ILE A 175 -34.91 49.36 -33.45
N GLN A 176 -35.04 48.07 -33.63
CA GLN A 176 -34.97 47.45 -34.95
C GLN A 176 -36.10 47.89 -35.85
N GLU A 177 -37.36 47.94 -35.31
CA GLU A 177 -38.53 48.38 -36.05
C GLU A 177 -38.48 49.88 -36.37
N LYS A 178 -38.24 50.71 -35.36
CA LYS A 178 -38.18 52.20 -35.49
C LYS A 178 -37.14 52.67 -36.49
N HIS A 179 -35.97 52.04 -36.47
CA HIS A 179 -34.84 52.46 -37.32
C HIS A 179 -34.63 51.54 -38.51
N ASN A 180 -35.42 50.52 -38.75
CA ASN A 180 -35.26 49.52 -39.82
C ASN A 180 -33.81 49.02 -39.90
N ILE A 181 -33.23 48.61 -38.76
CA ILE A 181 -31.86 48.09 -38.63
C ILE A 181 -31.93 46.68 -38.06
N LYS A 182 -30.84 45.92 -38.25
CA LYS A 182 -30.70 44.58 -37.66
C LYS A 182 -29.54 44.57 -36.68
N LEU A 183 -29.84 44.31 -35.42
CA LEU A 183 -28.85 44.16 -34.35
C LEU A 183 -28.25 42.74 -34.36
N ASN A 184 -26.97 42.66 -34.10
CA ASN A 184 -26.27 41.37 -33.94
C ASN A 184 -26.59 40.74 -32.55
N LEU A 185 -25.99 39.55 -32.26
CA LEU A 185 -26.20 38.85 -30.98
C LEU A 185 -25.60 39.58 -29.76
N LYS A 186 -24.79 40.62 -29.98
CA LYS A 186 -24.17 41.46 -28.92
C LYS A 186 -24.95 42.77 -28.75
N ASP A 187 -26.14 42.86 -29.33
CA ASP A 187 -26.97 44.08 -29.36
C ASP A 187 -26.28 45.29 -30.01
N GLU A 188 -25.49 45.02 -31.05
CA GLU A 188 -24.72 46.03 -31.77
C GLU A 188 -25.21 46.12 -33.22
N VAL A 189 -25.14 47.34 -33.79
CA VAL A 189 -25.32 47.60 -35.21
C VAL A 189 -24.13 48.37 -35.76
N THR A 190 -23.66 47.95 -36.92
CA THR A 190 -22.54 48.59 -37.63
C THR A 190 -23.07 49.35 -38.80
N ILE A 191 -22.82 50.68 -38.86
CA ILE A 191 -23.31 51.59 -39.90
C ILE A 191 -22.08 52.16 -40.62
N SER A 192 -22.11 52.19 -41.97
CA SER A 192 -21.06 52.82 -42.76
C SER A 192 -21.05 54.34 -42.56
N LYS A 193 -19.85 54.96 -42.43
CA LYS A 193 -19.66 56.42 -42.37
C LYS A 193 -20.19 57.17 -43.58
N SER A 194 -20.44 56.49 -44.72
CA SER A 194 -21.11 57.04 -45.90
C SER A 194 -22.60 57.33 -45.67
N GLN A 195 -23.26 56.70 -44.72
CA GLN A 195 -24.69 56.81 -44.41
C GLN A 195 -24.95 57.90 -43.39
N LYS A 196 -24.61 59.15 -43.70
CA LYS A 196 -24.69 60.30 -42.78
C LYS A 196 -26.08 60.53 -42.17
N ASP A 197 -27.15 60.37 -42.95
CA ASP A 197 -28.53 60.55 -42.49
C ASP A 197 -28.90 59.51 -41.43
N LYS A 198 -28.49 58.28 -41.62
CA LYS A 198 -28.70 57.18 -40.68
C LYS A 198 -27.92 57.37 -39.40
N ILE A 199 -26.72 57.84 -39.48
CA ILE A 199 -25.87 58.20 -38.31
C ILE A 199 -26.52 59.29 -37.49
N ASN A 200 -27.03 60.38 -38.16
CA ASN A 200 -27.74 61.48 -37.49
C ASN A 200 -29.05 61.03 -36.83
N GLU A 201 -29.75 60.08 -37.43
CA GLU A 201 -30.95 59.46 -36.86
C GLU A 201 -30.60 58.67 -35.61
N LEU A 202 -29.60 57.76 -35.68
CA LEU A 202 -29.20 56.87 -34.56
C LEU A 202 -28.56 57.65 -33.41
N ASN A 203 -27.88 58.76 -33.67
CA ASN A 203 -27.32 59.63 -32.63
C ASN A 203 -28.39 60.31 -31.75
N LYS A 204 -29.62 60.39 -32.23
CA LYS A 204 -30.77 60.94 -31.47
C LYS A 204 -31.51 59.90 -30.66
N GLU A 205 -31.19 58.64 -30.85
CA GLU A 205 -31.85 57.56 -30.16
C GLU A 205 -31.30 57.40 -28.74
N VAL A 206 -32.19 57.54 -27.75
CA VAL A 206 -31.83 57.54 -26.32
C VAL A 206 -31.29 56.17 -25.86
N ASN A 207 -31.83 55.10 -26.47
CA ASN A 207 -31.52 53.71 -26.14
C ASN A 207 -30.31 53.17 -26.91
N LEU A 208 -29.63 54.00 -27.73
CA LEU A 208 -28.39 53.65 -28.42
C LEU A 208 -27.23 54.51 -27.92
N ARG A 209 -26.07 53.93 -27.80
CA ARG A 209 -24.82 54.63 -27.55
C ARG A 209 -23.77 54.28 -28.60
N LEU A 210 -22.92 55.27 -28.90
CA LEU A 210 -21.72 55.02 -29.66
C LEU A 210 -20.81 54.05 -28.86
N PHE A 211 -20.52 52.89 -29.44
CA PHE A 211 -19.72 51.87 -28.79
C PHE A 211 -18.28 51.90 -29.32
N GLY A 212 -18.11 52.16 -30.60
CA GLY A 212 -16.80 52.28 -31.23
C GLY A 212 -16.91 52.76 -32.67
N GLU A 213 -15.79 53.14 -33.27
CA GLU A 213 -15.67 53.44 -34.68
C GLU A 213 -14.37 52.92 -35.27
N ASN A 214 -14.41 52.63 -36.55
CA ASN A 214 -13.23 52.35 -37.34
C ASN A 214 -13.18 53.29 -38.56
N TYR A 215 -12.23 53.10 -39.46
CA TYR A 215 -12.06 53.97 -40.61
C TYR A 215 -13.33 54.09 -41.52
N LEU A 216 -14.08 52.97 -41.65
CA LEU A 216 -15.25 52.87 -42.55
C LEU A 216 -16.59 52.90 -41.82
N ASN A 217 -16.66 52.50 -40.59
CA ASN A 217 -17.93 52.23 -39.89
C ASN A 217 -17.98 52.83 -38.47
N ILE A 218 -19.19 53.08 -38.04
CA ILE A 218 -19.54 53.42 -36.65
C ILE A 218 -20.36 52.24 -36.09
N ILE A 219 -20.08 51.87 -34.84
CA ILE A 219 -20.74 50.79 -34.14
C ILE A 219 -21.54 51.40 -33.01
N TYR A 220 -22.86 51.18 -33.05
CA TYR A 220 -23.76 51.49 -31.97
C TYR A 220 -24.14 50.27 -31.20
N LYS A 221 -24.36 50.42 -29.90
CA LYS A 221 -24.79 49.35 -29.00
C LYS A 221 -25.98 49.86 -28.18
N ILE A 222 -26.93 48.96 -27.89
CA ILE A 222 -28.06 49.27 -26.99
C ILE A 222 -27.47 49.75 -25.65
N LYS A 223 -28.02 50.88 -25.16
CA LYS A 223 -27.81 51.36 -23.80
C LYS A 223 -28.86 50.75 -22.89
N ASN A 224 -28.43 50.30 -21.71
CA ASN A 224 -29.42 49.90 -20.70
C ASN A 224 -30.30 51.10 -20.35
N SER A 225 -31.58 50.82 -20.15
CA SER A 225 -32.47 51.82 -19.54
C SER A 225 -32.22 51.90 -18.03
N ASP A 226 -32.62 53.03 -17.44
CA ASP A 226 -32.50 53.22 -15.98
C ASP A 226 -33.21 52.09 -15.20
N GLU A 227 -34.32 51.57 -15.75
CA GLU A 227 -35.05 50.41 -15.19
C GLU A 227 -34.20 49.11 -15.23
N ILE A 228 -33.44 48.88 -16.29
CA ILE A 228 -32.55 47.71 -16.37
C ILE A 228 -31.40 47.89 -15.37
N ASP A 229 -30.81 49.06 -15.28
CA ASP A 229 -29.71 49.35 -14.35
C ASP A 229 -30.15 49.18 -12.88
N GLU A 230 -31.38 49.60 -12.53
CA GLU A 230 -31.95 49.34 -11.19
C GLU A 230 -32.17 47.85 -10.92
N LEU A 231 -32.65 47.10 -11.91
CA LEU A 231 -32.82 45.65 -11.78
C LEU A 231 -31.48 44.91 -11.68
N GLU A 232 -30.50 45.32 -12.47
CA GLU A 232 -29.14 44.73 -12.40
C GLU A 232 -28.50 45.01 -11.03
N LYS A 233 -28.67 46.23 -10.49
CA LYS A 233 -28.22 46.57 -9.13
C LYS A 233 -28.91 45.69 -8.06
N ARG A 234 -30.22 45.54 -8.15
CA ARG A 234 -30.97 44.66 -7.21
C ARG A 234 -30.54 43.20 -7.32
N TYR A 235 -30.23 42.74 -8.53
CA TYR A 235 -29.69 41.40 -8.76
C TYR A 235 -28.34 41.20 -8.09
N GLU A 236 -27.44 42.18 -8.16
CA GLU A 236 -26.16 42.18 -7.47
C GLU A 236 -26.34 42.13 -5.94
N GLU A 237 -27.22 42.95 -5.39
CA GLU A 237 -27.55 42.95 -3.96
C GLU A 237 -28.04 41.56 -3.50
N LEU A 238 -28.95 40.94 -4.27
CA LEU A 238 -29.48 39.61 -3.99
C LEU A 238 -28.37 38.52 -4.12
N THR A 239 -27.38 38.73 -4.97
CA THR A 239 -26.26 37.81 -5.09
C THR A 239 -25.42 37.82 -3.81
N PHE A 240 -25.15 38.99 -3.24
CA PHE A 240 -24.49 39.09 -1.94
C PHE A 240 -25.31 38.51 -0.78
N GLU A 241 -26.65 38.72 -0.82
CA GLU A 241 -27.53 38.15 0.18
C GLU A 241 -27.58 36.61 0.08
N GLU A 242 -27.51 36.04 -1.13
CA GLU A 242 -27.45 34.61 -1.39
C GLU A 242 -26.15 34.03 -0.83
N ASP A 243 -25.00 34.61 -1.17
CA ASP A 243 -23.69 34.18 -0.71
C ASP A 243 -23.59 34.18 0.84
N ASP A 244 -24.11 35.23 1.49
CA ASP A 244 -24.15 35.31 2.96
C ASP A 244 -25.04 34.23 3.59
N GLU A 245 -26.19 33.93 2.99
CA GLU A 245 -27.09 32.89 3.48
C GLU A 245 -26.54 31.50 3.25
N GLU A 246 -25.87 31.25 2.11
CA GLU A 246 -25.17 30.00 1.84
C GLU A 246 -24.00 29.78 2.81
N TYR A 247 -23.25 30.83 3.12
CA TYR A 247 -22.19 30.75 4.12
C TYR A 247 -22.74 30.33 5.49
N LYS A 248 -23.88 30.89 5.94
CA LYS A 248 -24.52 30.53 7.20
C LYS A 248 -25.00 29.07 7.22
N ILE A 249 -25.49 28.59 6.08
CA ILE A 249 -25.88 27.19 5.93
C ILE A 249 -24.65 26.28 6.05
N ARG A 250 -23.58 26.57 5.32
CA ARG A 250 -22.32 25.82 5.41
C ARG A 250 -21.75 25.81 6.83
N GLN A 251 -21.83 26.95 7.53
CA GLN A 251 -21.42 27.02 8.94
C GLN A 251 -22.22 26.07 9.82
N LYS A 252 -23.54 26.01 9.69
CA LYS A 252 -24.41 25.09 10.45
C LYS A 252 -24.09 23.62 10.12
N LEU A 253 -23.87 23.30 8.85
CA LEU A 253 -23.50 21.95 8.43
C LEU A 253 -22.13 21.54 8.96
N SER A 254 -21.17 22.47 8.94
CA SER A 254 -19.82 22.24 9.50
C SER A 254 -19.87 21.95 11.00
N VAL A 255 -20.71 22.66 11.75
CA VAL A 255 -20.95 22.38 13.18
C VAL A 255 -21.57 20.98 13.37
N SER A 256 -22.53 20.61 12.53
CA SER A 256 -23.12 19.27 12.60
C SER A 256 -22.08 18.17 12.33
N ILE A 257 -21.19 18.36 11.33
CA ILE A 257 -20.08 17.42 11.05
C ILE A 257 -19.14 17.33 12.24
N LYS A 258 -18.82 18.45 12.90
CA LYS A 258 -18.02 18.47 14.11
C LYS A 258 -18.61 17.60 15.23
N GLU A 259 -19.93 17.66 15.43
CA GLU A 259 -20.64 16.86 16.46
C GLU A 259 -20.43 15.35 16.24
N PHE A 260 -20.41 14.89 14.97
CA PHE A 260 -20.23 13.49 14.60
C PHE A 260 -18.77 13.12 14.29
N SER A 261 -17.82 14.04 14.45
CA SER A 261 -16.43 13.86 14.04
C SER A 261 -15.75 12.63 14.63
N HIS A 262 -16.07 12.25 15.87
CA HIS A 262 -15.50 11.06 16.52
C HIS A 262 -15.95 9.77 15.81
N ILE A 263 -17.24 9.68 15.45
CA ILE A 263 -17.79 8.50 14.76
C ILE A 263 -17.26 8.43 13.34
N LEU A 264 -17.17 9.57 12.65
CA LEU A 264 -16.56 9.65 11.32
C LEU A 264 -15.11 9.15 11.34
N GLN A 265 -14.32 9.63 12.31
CA GLN A 265 -12.93 9.19 12.47
C GLN A 265 -12.84 7.68 12.76
N LYS A 266 -13.67 7.15 13.67
CA LYS A 266 -13.70 5.71 13.96
C LYS A 266 -14.06 4.89 12.71
N ASN A 267 -15.00 5.35 11.90
CA ASN A 267 -15.32 4.69 10.63
C ASN A 267 -14.13 4.67 9.68
N THR A 268 -13.32 5.76 9.61
CA THR A 268 -12.11 5.77 8.77
C THR A 268 -11.06 4.76 9.25
N GLU A 269 -10.92 4.57 10.55
CA GLU A 269 -10.01 3.58 11.15
C GLU A 269 -10.45 2.15 10.81
N ILE A 270 -11.74 1.85 10.96
CA ILE A 270 -12.29 0.53 10.62
C ILE A 270 -12.19 0.25 9.11
N ILE A 271 -12.43 1.25 8.26
CA ILE A 271 -12.24 1.12 6.81
C ILE A 271 -10.77 0.82 6.49
N GLY A 272 -9.83 1.47 7.17
CA GLY A 272 -8.41 1.19 7.03
C GLY A 272 -8.05 -0.25 7.41
N GLU A 273 -8.62 -0.76 8.51
CA GLU A 273 -8.44 -2.17 8.93
C GLU A 273 -9.01 -3.15 7.89
N ILE A 274 -10.24 -2.92 7.42
CA ILE A 274 -10.87 -3.76 6.39
C ILE A 274 -10.03 -3.80 5.11
N ASP A 275 -9.59 -2.64 4.63
CA ASP A 275 -8.80 -2.52 3.41
C ASP A 275 -7.45 -3.25 3.53
N TYR A 276 -6.77 -3.11 4.66
CA TYR A 276 -5.50 -3.79 4.90
C TYR A 276 -5.68 -5.32 5.02
N LEU A 277 -6.72 -5.78 5.70
CA LEU A 277 -7.07 -7.21 5.76
C LEU A 277 -7.35 -7.79 4.37
N ILE A 278 -8.10 -7.06 3.54
CA ILE A 278 -8.38 -7.46 2.16
C ILE A 278 -7.09 -7.47 1.32
N ALA A 279 -6.20 -6.50 1.51
CA ALA A 279 -4.92 -6.48 0.82
C ALA A 279 -4.06 -7.71 1.18
N LYS A 280 -4.02 -8.11 2.47
CA LYS A 280 -3.37 -9.36 2.92
C LYS A 280 -4.03 -10.60 2.31
N ALA A 281 -5.37 -10.66 2.30
CA ALA A 281 -6.13 -11.77 1.71
C ALA A 281 -5.86 -11.93 0.20
N ASN A 282 -5.84 -10.81 -0.53
CA ASN A 282 -5.52 -10.80 -1.96
C ASN A 282 -4.09 -11.26 -2.22
N TYR A 283 -3.14 -10.82 -1.39
CA TYR A 283 -1.75 -11.22 -1.50
C TYR A 283 -1.56 -12.71 -1.19
N ALA A 284 -2.23 -13.22 -0.15
CA ALA A 284 -2.20 -14.64 0.20
C ALA A 284 -2.70 -15.54 -0.95
N GLN A 285 -3.80 -15.16 -1.60
CA GLN A 285 -4.30 -15.89 -2.77
C GLN A 285 -3.36 -15.80 -3.97
N LYS A 286 -2.82 -14.59 -4.25
CA LYS A 286 -1.87 -14.38 -5.35
C LYS A 286 -0.63 -15.25 -5.22
N THR A 287 -0.16 -15.47 -3.99
CA THR A 287 1.07 -16.21 -3.69
C THR A 287 0.83 -17.65 -3.25
N CYS A 288 -0.42 -18.13 -3.28
CA CYS A 288 -0.79 -19.45 -2.76
C CYS A 288 -0.22 -19.67 -1.35
N SER A 289 -0.35 -18.67 -0.48
CA SER A 289 0.09 -18.70 0.91
C SER A 289 -0.98 -19.34 1.80
N VAL A 290 -0.55 -20.02 2.86
CA VAL A 290 -1.42 -20.71 3.84
C VAL A 290 -1.35 -20.04 5.20
N GLU A 291 -2.40 -20.25 6.01
CA GLU A 291 -2.40 -19.83 7.40
C GLU A 291 -1.39 -20.66 8.20
N PRO A 292 -0.42 -20.04 8.91
CA PRO A 292 0.51 -20.78 9.76
C PRO A 292 -0.15 -21.16 11.10
N GLU A 293 0.18 -22.34 11.60
CA GLU A 293 -0.16 -22.78 12.96
C GLU A 293 0.78 -22.09 13.96
N ILE A 294 0.22 -21.31 14.87
CA ILE A 294 1.00 -20.60 15.91
C ILE A 294 1.01 -21.43 17.19
N ILE A 295 2.20 -21.69 17.71
CA ILE A 295 2.45 -22.52 18.89
C ILE A 295 3.24 -21.78 19.95
N ASN A 296 3.21 -22.30 21.19
CA ASN A 296 3.98 -21.72 22.29
C ASN A 296 5.39 -22.33 22.43
N GLU A 297 5.59 -23.55 21.93
CA GLU A 297 6.89 -24.22 21.96
C GLU A 297 7.88 -23.55 21.04
N LEU A 298 9.15 -23.51 21.43
CA LEU A 298 10.23 -22.92 20.66
C LEU A 298 10.58 -23.82 19.45
N GLN A 299 9.84 -23.68 18.36
CA GLN A 299 9.97 -24.51 17.18
C GLN A 299 9.54 -23.76 15.92
N ILE A 300 10.16 -24.11 14.78
CA ILE A 300 9.73 -23.77 13.43
C ILE A 300 9.71 -25.05 12.59
N THR A 301 8.54 -25.38 12.03
CA THR A 301 8.41 -26.44 11.02
C THR A 301 7.80 -25.83 9.77
N ILE A 302 8.45 -26.05 8.62
CA ILE A 302 8.00 -25.55 7.31
C ILE A 302 8.04 -26.73 6.34
N LYS A 303 6.96 -26.92 5.57
CA LYS A 303 6.91 -27.82 4.42
C LYS A 303 6.59 -27.02 3.17
N GLY A 304 7.31 -27.26 2.11
CA GLY A 304 7.14 -26.57 0.83
C GLY A 304 7.39 -25.06 0.92
N GLY A 305 8.35 -24.64 1.75
CA GLY A 305 8.68 -23.21 1.97
C GLY A 305 9.26 -22.56 0.74
N ARG A 306 8.81 -21.32 0.43
CA ARG A 306 9.23 -20.58 -0.77
C ARG A 306 9.73 -19.18 -0.40
N ASN A 307 10.79 -18.73 -1.09
CA ASN A 307 11.20 -17.33 -1.06
C ASN A 307 10.55 -16.59 -2.23
N LEU A 308 9.55 -15.77 -1.96
CA LEU A 308 8.70 -15.14 -2.99
C LEU A 308 9.46 -14.22 -3.94
N LYS A 309 10.51 -13.54 -3.46
CA LYS A 309 11.33 -12.69 -4.33
C LYS A 309 12.14 -13.50 -5.33
N LEU A 310 12.79 -14.56 -4.84
CA LEU A 310 13.57 -15.45 -5.70
C LEU A 310 12.66 -16.25 -6.63
N GLU A 311 11.54 -16.77 -6.13
CA GLU A 311 10.55 -17.48 -6.95
C GLU A 311 10.11 -16.64 -8.15
N LYS A 312 9.84 -15.32 -7.94
CA LYS A 312 9.51 -14.41 -9.03
C LYS A 312 10.67 -14.26 -10.02
N ILE A 313 11.89 -14.04 -9.53
CA ILE A 313 13.07 -13.89 -10.40
C ILE A 313 13.31 -15.15 -11.25
N LEU A 314 13.16 -16.34 -10.66
CA LEU A 314 13.32 -17.61 -11.37
C LEU A 314 12.20 -17.83 -12.38
N LYS A 315 10.96 -17.51 -12.02
CA LYS A 315 9.81 -17.57 -12.93
C LYS A 315 9.99 -16.68 -14.16
N ASP A 316 10.52 -15.46 -13.97
CA ASP A 316 10.82 -14.55 -15.08
C ASP A 316 11.91 -15.10 -16.02
N LYS A 317 12.78 -15.99 -15.50
CA LYS A 317 13.81 -16.74 -16.26
C LYS A 317 13.34 -18.12 -16.74
N HIS A 318 12.06 -18.48 -16.54
CA HIS A 318 11.52 -19.80 -16.87
C HIS A 318 12.23 -20.96 -16.13
N ILE A 319 12.72 -20.71 -14.92
CA ILE A 319 13.34 -21.71 -14.03
C ILE A 319 12.36 -22.02 -12.91
N GLU A 320 12.19 -23.31 -12.60
CA GLU A 320 11.31 -23.75 -11.52
C GLU A 320 11.99 -23.53 -10.14
N TYR A 321 11.23 -23.00 -9.19
CA TYR A 321 11.68 -22.88 -7.81
C TYR A 321 11.54 -24.19 -7.08
N VAL A 322 12.57 -24.65 -6.37
CA VAL A 322 12.53 -25.86 -5.54
C VAL A 322 12.11 -25.48 -4.11
N PRO A 323 10.92 -25.88 -3.64
CA PRO A 323 10.47 -25.63 -2.28
C PRO A 323 11.33 -26.37 -1.24
N ILE A 324 11.40 -25.79 -0.04
CA ILE A 324 12.30 -26.30 1.02
C ILE A 324 11.47 -26.76 2.23
N ASP A 325 11.78 -27.98 2.69
CA ASP A 325 11.26 -28.53 3.93
C ASP A 325 12.30 -28.39 5.04
N LEU A 326 11.86 -28.00 6.24
CA LEU A 326 12.71 -27.94 7.41
C LEU A 326 11.92 -28.07 8.71
N ASN A 327 12.63 -28.53 9.74
CA ASN A 327 12.12 -28.60 11.10
C ASN A 327 13.22 -28.14 12.08
N LEU A 328 13.01 -27.02 12.74
CA LEU A 328 13.93 -26.42 13.72
C LEU A 328 13.34 -26.61 15.10
N ASN A 329 13.68 -27.68 15.77
CA ASN A 329 13.20 -28.07 17.10
C ASN A 329 14.30 -28.07 18.17
N LYS A 330 15.45 -27.48 17.86
CA LYS A 330 16.56 -27.23 18.77
C LYS A 330 16.96 -25.77 18.73
N ASN A 331 17.54 -25.28 19.81
CA ASN A 331 17.93 -23.88 19.93
C ASN A 331 18.94 -23.45 18.88
N VAL A 332 19.78 -24.38 18.39
CA VAL A 332 20.74 -24.12 17.32
C VAL A 332 20.59 -25.17 16.22
N SER A 333 20.53 -24.70 14.99
CA SER A 333 20.59 -25.50 13.78
C SER A 333 21.67 -24.98 12.86
N CYS A 334 22.52 -25.88 12.33
CA CYS A 334 23.54 -25.55 11.34
C CYS A 334 23.08 -25.99 9.96
N ILE A 335 23.25 -25.14 8.94
CA ILE A 335 23.05 -25.52 7.53
C ILE A 335 24.41 -25.57 6.87
N THR A 336 24.81 -26.78 6.44
CA THR A 336 26.09 -27.06 5.78
C THR A 336 25.86 -27.38 4.29
N GLY A 337 26.92 -27.47 3.51
CA GLY A 337 26.87 -27.83 2.09
C GLY A 337 27.62 -26.84 1.19
N ALA A 338 27.67 -27.15 -0.10
CA ALA A 338 28.42 -26.38 -1.09
C ALA A 338 27.96 -24.93 -1.21
N ASN A 339 28.87 -24.06 -1.65
CA ASN A 339 28.49 -22.72 -2.12
C ASN A 339 27.58 -22.86 -3.33
N MET A 340 26.69 -21.90 -3.55
CA MET A 340 25.56 -21.94 -4.51
C MET A 340 24.45 -22.95 -4.15
N GLY A 341 24.54 -23.70 -3.05
CA GLY A 341 23.52 -24.66 -2.60
C GLY A 341 22.26 -24.04 -1.99
N GLY A 342 22.10 -22.73 -2.00
CA GLY A 342 20.87 -22.07 -1.51
C GLY A 342 20.83 -21.82 0.00
N LYS A 343 21.94 -21.97 0.74
CA LYS A 343 22.03 -21.75 2.21
C LYS A 343 21.49 -20.38 2.62
N THR A 344 21.98 -19.30 2.02
CA THR A 344 21.53 -17.92 2.24
C THR A 344 20.05 -17.74 1.89
N VAL A 345 19.59 -18.38 0.82
CA VAL A 345 18.18 -18.34 0.39
C VAL A 345 17.27 -18.99 1.43
N THR A 346 17.71 -20.11 1.99
CA THR A 346 17.00 -20.81 3.08
C THR A 346 16.88 -19.92 4.32
N LEU A 347 17.97 -19.27 4.75
CA LEU A 347 17.92 -18.32 5.87
C LEU A 347 16.92 -17.18 5.61
N ARG A 348 17.01 -16.58 4.44
CA ARG A 348 16.08 -15.49 4.05
C ARG A 348 14.63 -15.97 4.00
N MET A 349 14.36 -17.19 3.51
CA MET A 349 13.03 -17.80 3.49
C MET A 349 12.48 -17.98 4.92
N ILE A 350 13.28 -18.52 5.85
CA ILE A 350 12.87 -18.68 7.26
C ILE A 350 12.51 -17.32 7.86
N GLY A 351 13.40 -16.32 7.69
CA GLY A 351 13.16 -14.97 8.19
C GLY A 351 11.93 -14.31 7.57
N GLN A 352 11.71 -14.51 6.27
CA GLN A 352 10.54 -14.02 5.53
C GLN A 352 9.23 -14.61 6.05
N ILE A 353 9.17 -15.93 6.22
CA ILE A 353 7.99 -16.63 6.77
C ILE A 353 7.70 -16.18 8.20
N ALA A 354 8.72 -16.09 9.06
CA ALA A 354 8.57 -15.62 10.43
C ALA A 354 8.10 -14.15 10.49
N ALA A 355 8.63 -13.29 9.62
CA ALA A 355 8.22 -11.89 9.53
C ALA A 355 6.77 -11.73 9.02
N MET A 356 6.38 -12.50 7.99
CA MET A 356 5.01 -12.52 7.49
C MET A 356 4.02 -12.98 8.57
N ALA A 357 4.29 -14.09 9.23
CA ALA A 357 3.47 -14.61 10.30
C ALA A 357 3.30 -13.59 11.44
N SER A 358 4.40 -12.95 11.88
CA SER A 358 4.35 -11.95 12.94
C SER A 358 3.56 -10.69 12.58
N LEU A 359 3.38 -10.37 11.31
CA LEU A 359 2.54 -9.26 10.83
C LEU A 359 1.11 -9.69 10.46
N GLY A 360 0.70 -10.88 10.90
CA GLY A 360 -0.64 -11.38 10.64
C GLY A 360 -0.87 -11.63 9.15
N MET A 361 0.11 -12.17 8.43
CA MET A 361 0.00 -12.55 7.03
C MET A 361 0.08 -14.06 6.87
N PHE A 362 -0.65 -14.62 5.92
CA PHE A 362 -0.44 -16.01 5.49
C PHE A 362 0.94 -16.17 4.86
N VAL A 363 1.52 -17.36 4.96
CA VAL A 363 2.92 -17.62 4.62
C VAL A 363 3.06 -18.51 3.38
N PRO A 364 4.10 -18.29 2.55
CA PRO A 364 4.29 -18.96 1.26
C PRO A 364 4.88 -20.37 1.44
N CYS A 365 4.05 -21.32 1.84
CA CYS A 365 4.42 -22.72 2.02
C CYS A 365 3.17 -23.61 1.90
N GLU A 366 3.34 -24.94 1.95
CA GLU A 366 2.24 -25.90 2.04
C GLU A 366 1.75 -26.04 3.48
N TYR A 367 2.67 -25.99 4.44
CA TYR A 367 2.38 -26.03 5.88
C TYR A 367 3.47 -25.32 6.65
N ALA A 368 3.08 -24.52 7.64
CA ALA A 368 3.98 -23.93 8.61
C ALA A 368 3.44 -24.03 10.03
N ARG A 369 4.31 -24.34 10.97
CA ARG A 369 4.07 -24.34 12.40
C ARG A 369 5.23 -23.61 13.07
N LEU A 370 4.94 -22.51 13.79
CA LEU A 370 6.00 -21.67 14.38
C LEU A 370 5.51 -20.93 15.63
N CYS A 371 6.47 -20.58 16.49
CA CYS A 371 6.22 -19.69 17.62
C CYS A 371 6.37 -18.23 17.23
N LEU A 372 5.79 -17.31 18.02
CA LEU A 372 6.02 -15.90 17.90
C LEU A 372 7.36 -15.50 18.53
N PHE A 373 8.05 -14.58 17.87
CA PHE A 373 9.33 -14.05 18.30
C PHE A 373 9.19 -12.59 18.71
N GLU A 374 9.87 -12.21 19.81
CA GLU A 374 9.95 -10.80 20.20
C GLU A 374 10.87 -10.02 19.23
N ARG A 375 11.89 -10.70 18.70
CA ARG A 375 12.81 -10.12 17.74
C ARG A 375 13.26 -11.14 16.69
N ILE A 376 13.49 -10.65 15.49
CA ILE A 376 14.10 -11.40 14.38
C ILE A 376 15.37 -10.67 13.98
N PHE A 377 16.51 -11.37 14.00
CA PHE A 377 17.81 -10.90 13.55
C PHE A 377 18.27 -11.69 12.35
N ILE A 378 18.87 -11.00 11.40
CA ILE A 378 19.57 -11.64 10.30
C ILE A 378 20.91 -10.93 10.04
N SER A 379 21.98 -11.70 10.02
CA SER A 379 23.29 -11.29 9.56
C SER A 379 23.55 -12.01 8.24
N ALA A 380 23.19 -11.39 7.12
CA ALA A 380 23.39 -11.93 5.78
C ALA A 380 23.68 -10.77 4.81
N GLY A 381 24.84 -10.82 4.16
CA GLY A 381 25.18 -9.94 3.04
C GLY A 381 26.16 -8.80 3.32
N ASP A 382 26.98 -8.54 2.31
CA ASP A 382 28.17 -7.66 2.33
C ASP A 382 27.90 -6.15 2.24
N ASN A 383 26.66 -5.70 2.05
CA ASN A 383 26.40 -4.34 1.53
C ASN A 383 26.45 -3.20 2.56
N GLN A 384 26.68 -3.46 3.85
CA GLN A 384 26.66 -2.40 4.88
C GLN A 384 28.01 -2.07 5.51
N SER A 385 29.04 -2.88 5.27
CA SER A 385 30.40 -2.66 5.79
C SER A 385 31.08 -1.45 5.15
N ILE A 386 30.82 -1.19 3.89
CA ILE A 386 31.46 -0.12 3.10
C ILE A 386 30.98 1.27 3.57
N GLU A 387 29.70 1.43 3.83
CA GLU A 387 29.13 2.73 4.28
C GLU A 387 29.59 3.15 5.68
N LYS A 388 29.93 2.19 6.56
CA LYS A 388 30.36 2.46 7.94
C LYS A 388 31.89 2.44 8.12
N GLY A 389 32.66 2.22 7.04
CA GLY A 389 34.12 2.16 7.10
C GLY A 389 34.68 1.01 7.96
N LEU A 390 33.86 0.00 8.26
CA LEU A 390 34.27 -1.21 8.98
C LEU A 390 34.67 -2.30 7.98
N SER A 391 35.63 -3.15 8.35
CA SER A 391 35.83 -4.39 7.62
C SER A 391 34.57 -5.27 7.70
N THR A 392 34.34 -6.14 6.70
CA THR A 392 33.23 -7.10 6.69
C THR A 392 33.11 -7.84 8.02
N PHE A 393 34.22 -8.36 8.54
CA PHE A 393 34.29 -9.02 9.85
C PHE A 393 33.86 -8.11 11.01
N GLY A 394 34.29 -6.83 11.03
CA GLY A 394 33.92 -5.88 12.08
C GLY A 394 32.43 -5.62 12.12
N ALA A 395 31.76 -5.50 10.94
CA ALA A 395 30.33 -5.33 10.84
C ALA A 395 29.56 -6.59 11.32
N GLU A 396 30.03 -7.79 10.98
CA GLU A 396 29.46 -9.05 11.45
C GLU A 396 29.49 -9.15 12.99
N ILE A 397 30.58 -8.80 13.63
CA ILE A 397 30.74 -8.84 15.09
C ILE A 397 29.81 -7.82 15.78
N VAL A 398 29.61 -6.63 15.21
CA VAL A 398 28.67 -5.65 15.73
C VAL A 398 27.23 -6.17 15.67
N ASN A 399 26.82 -6.74 14.53
CA ASN A 399 25.50 -7.34 14.37
C ASN A 399 25.28 -8.54 15.31
N LEU A 400 26.29 -9.39 15.45
CA LEU A 400 26.27 -10.51 16.39
C LEU A 400 26.13 -10.05 17.85
N LYS A 401 26.83 -8.98 18.24
CA LYS A 401 26.72 -8.40 19.58
C LYS A 401 25.28 -7.98 19.90
N GLU A 402 24.56 -7.38 18.95
CA GLU A 402 23.16 -7.00 19.14
C GLU A 402 22.24 -8.23 19.24
N ALA A 403 22.48 -9.26 18.42
CA ALA A 403 21.75 -10.52 18.51
C ALA A 403 21.95 -11.22 19.86
N ILE A 404 23.21 -11.31 20.33
CA ILE A 404 23.55 -11.91 21.63
C ILE A 404 22.90 -11.17 22.78
N LYS A 405 22.91 -9.83 22.79
CA LYS A 405 22.22 -9.03 23.83
C LYS A 405 20.72 -9.32 23.91
N SER A 406 20.10 -9.72 22.83
CA SER A 406 18.67 -10.02 22.77
C SER A 406 18.36 -11.51 22.93
N SER A 407 19.37 -12.38 23.07
CA SER A 407 19.21 -13.84 23.10
C SER A 407 18.52 -14.36 24.38
N ASP A 408 18.37 -13.54 25.42
CA ASP A 408 17.58 -13.86 26.61
C ASP A 408 16.06 -13.65 26.38
N LEU A 409 15.70 -12.98 25.30
CA LEU A 409 14.33 -12.88 24.80
C LEU A 409 14.06 -13.99 23.80
N ARG A 410 12.78 -14.37 23.62
CA ARG A 410 12.42 -15.32 22.55
C ARG A 410 12.68 -14.69 21.17
N CYS A 411 13.82 -15.02 20.55
CA CYS A 411 14.19 -14.43 19.28
C CYS A 411 14.58 -15.48 18.22
N LEU A 412 14.49 -15.06 16.96
CA LEU A 412 15.02 -15.80 15.81
C LEU A 412 16.31 -15.12 15.36
N ILE A 413 17.41 -15.87 15.37
CA ILE A 413 18.74 -15.41 14.97
C ILE A 413 19.17 -16.18 13.73
N LEU A 414 19.37 -15.48 12.63
CA LEU A 414 19.76 -16.02 11.34
C LEU A 414 21.17 -15.48 10.99
N ILE A 415 22.15 -16.37 10.83
CA ILE A 415 23.55 -15.99 10.61
C ILE A 415 24.06 -16.68 9.35
N ASP A 416 24.51 -15.89 8.39
CA ASP A 416 25.12 -16.41 7.16
C ASP A 416 26.64 -16.31 7.26
N GLU A 417 27.32 -17.47 7.29
CA GLU A 417 28.77 -17.64 7.25
C GLU A 417 29.54 -16.81 8.29
N LEU A 418 29.22 -17.00 9.59
CA LEU A 418 29.90 -16.27 10.68
C LEU A 418 31.43 -16.39 10.62
N ALA A 419 32.08 -15.24 10.71
CA ALA A 419 33.53 -15.11 10.72
C ALA A 419 34.23 -15.66 9.45
N GLY A 420 33.52 -15.67 8.31
CA GLY A 420 34.09 -16.07 7.01
C GLY A 420 35.22 -15.15 6.51
N GLY A 421 35.26 -13.89 6.98
CA GLY A 421 36.24 -12.88 6.57
C GLY A 421 37.53 -12.83 7.41
N THR A 422 37.81 -13.83 8.29
CA THR A 422 39.00 -13.86 9.15
C THR A 422 39.82 -15.16 8.96
N ASN A 423 40.88 -15.32 9.74
CA ASN A 423 41.68 -16.55 9.72
C ASN A 423 40.79 -17.77 10.02
N PRO A 424 40.84 -18.87 9.21
CA PRO A 424 39.95 -20.02 9.37
C PRO A 424 39.95 -20.66 10.76
N LYS A 425 41.09 -20.69 11.46
CA LYS A 425 41.19 -21.24 12.82
C LYS A 425 40.51 -20.36 13.84
N GLU A 426 40.66 -19.04 13.72
CA GLU A 426 40.00 -18.06 14.60
C GLU A 426 38.49 -18.01 14.31
N GLY A 427 38.12 -18.03 13.04
CA GLY A 427 36.71 -18.07 12.60
C GLY A 427 35.98 -19.29 13.14
N TYR A 428 36.60 -20.48 13.05
CA TYR A 428 36.06 -21.70 13.65
C TYR A 428 35.88 -21.56 15.17
N ALA A 429 36.91 -21.08 15.88
CA ALA A 429 36.85 -20.94 17.35
C ALA A 429 35.76 -19.98 17.78
N ILE A 430 35.59 -18.82 17.10
CA ILE A 430 34.53 -17.85 17.38
C ILE A 430 33.18 -18.47 17.09
N THR A 431 32.98 -19.09 15.93
CA THR A 431 31.72 -19.71 15.54
C THR A 431 31.30 -20.80 16.55
N LYS A 432 32.21 -21.69 16.93
CA LYS A 432 31.97 -22.76 17.93
C LYS A 432 31.60 -22.18 19.31
N ALA A 433 32.29 -21.13 19.76
CA ALA A 433 31.98 -20.46 21.02
C ALA A 433 30.58 -19.80 21.01
N VAL A 434 30.22 -19.13 19.91
CA VAL A 434 28.88 -18.51 19.72
C VAL A 434 27.80 -19.57 19.72
N VAL A 435 27.98 -20.67 19.01
CA VAL A 435 27.04 -21.80 18.97
C VAL A 435 26.83 -22.37 20.39
N ASN A 436 27.94 -22.63 21.13
CA ASN A 436 27.84 -23.14 22.49
C ASN A 436 27.18 -22.18 23.48
N TYR A 437 27.26 -20.88 23.23
CA TYR A 437 26.60 -19.88 24.04
C TYR A 437 25.08 -19.85 23.72
N LEU A 438 24.70 -19.83 22.42
CA LEU A 438 23.31 -19.72 21.99
C LEU A 438 22.50 -20.99 22.23
N LYS A 439 23.11 -22.17 22.32
CA LYS A 439 22.45 -23.42 22.73
C LYS A 439 21.71 -23.31 24.07
N LYS A 440 22.19 -22.42 24.98
CA LYS A 440 21.67 -22.26 26.35
C LYS A 440 20.63 -21.15 26.46
N LYS A 441 20.21 -20.56 25.35
CA LYS A 441 19.33 -19.38 25.32
C LYS A 441 17.93 -19.71 24.83
N ASP A 442 16.92 -18.89 25.18
CA ASP A 442 15.53 -19.03 24.73
C ASP A 442 15.37 -18.44 23.30
N CYS A 443 16.15 -18.94 22.34
CA CYS A 443 16.11 -18.47 20.96
C CYS A 443 16.27 -19.62 19.97
N ILE A 444 15.76 -19.46 18.75
CA ILE A 444 16.09 -20.31 17.61
C ILE A 444 17.19 -19.63 16.82
N THR A 445 18.33 -20.28 16.72
CA THR A 445 19.46 -19.83 15.91
C THR A 445 19.64 -20.76 14.72
N VAL A 446 19.70 -20.19 13.52
CA VAL A 446 20.07 -20.92 12.30
C VAL A 446 21.31 -20.27 11.73
N LEU A 447 22.37 -21.03 11.59
CA LEU A 447 23.60 -20.55 10.99
C LEU A 447 24.01 -21.38 9.80
N THR A 448 24.55 -20.73 8.77
CA THR A 448 25.26 -21.41 7.70
C THR A 448 26.74 -21.40 7.99
N THR A 449 27.44 -22.46 7.62
CA THR A 449 28.88 -22.55 7.86
C THR A 449 29.58 -23.50 6.86
N HIS A 450 30.84 -23.20 6.58
CA HIS A 450 31.77 -24.09 5.87
C HIS A 450 32.71 -24.81 6.81
N TYR A 451 32.69 -24.48 8.11
CA TYR A 451 33.56 -25.13 9.07
C TYR A 451 33.05 -26.53 9.39
N ASP A 452 33.92 -27.52 9.18
CA ASP A 452 33.67 -28.90 9.59
C ASP A 452 33.52 -28.98 11.13
N ASN A 453 32.76 -29.94 11.61
CA ASN A 453 32.61 -30.23 13.04
C ASN A 453 31.96 -29.16 13.93
N ILE A 454 31.44 -28.05 13.40
CA ILE A 454 30.62 -27.10 14.18
C ILE A 454 29.37 -27.77 14.71
N ALA A 455 28.70 -28.57 13.88
CA ALA A 455 27.45 -29.25 14.18
C ALA A 455 27.63 -30.61 14.88
N ASN A 456 28.88 -31.04 15.21
CA ASN A 456 29.15 -32.31 15.89
C ASN A 456 28.78 -32.24 17.38
N ASP A 457 27.48 -32.16 17.66
CA ASP A 457 26.92 -32.07 19.01
C ASP A 457 25.45 -32.50 18.95
N GLU A 458 25.03 -33.37 19.86
CA GLU A 458 23.65 -33.89 19.90
C GLU A 458 22.60 -32.82 20.12
N ASP A 459 22.96 -31.69 20.76
CA ASP A 459 22.04 -30.57 20.98
C ASP A 459 21.93 -29.62 19.78
N ILE A 460 22.71 -29.84 18.73
CA ILE A 460 22.67 -29.05 17.49
C ILE A 460 21.97 -29.86 16.40
N LYS A 461 21.07 -29.23 15.67
CA LYS A 461 20.52 -29.83 14.48
C LYS A 461 21.41 -29.59 13.28
N ASN A 462 21.86 -30.66 12.63
CA ASN A 462 22.68 -30.57 11.43
C ASN A 462 21.81 -30.80 10.19
N LEU A 463 21.65 -29.75 9.39
CA LEU A 463 20.96 -29.75 8.11
C LEU A 463 21.99 -29.58 7.00
N GLN A 464 21.90 -30.40 5.98
CA GLN A 464 22.81 -30.34 4.84
C GLN A 464 22.05 -30.13 3.56
N VAL A 465 22.49 -29.19 2.73
CA VAL A 465 22.01 -29.08 1.35
C VAL A 465 22.53 -30.27 0.58
N LYS A 466 21.65 -30.96 -0.16
CA LYS A 466 22.05 -32.14 -0.96
C LYS A 466 23.15 -31.83 -1.96
N GLY A 467 23.17 -30.60 -2.52
CA GLY A 467 24.20 -30.15 -3.42
C GLY A 467 24.04 -30.68 -4.84
N LEU A 468 25.15 -30.97 -5.51
CA LEU A 468 25.17 -31.34 -6.92
C LEU A 468 24.68 -32.80 -7.10
N SER A 469 23.55 -32.98 -7.80
CA SER A 469 22.97 -34.28 -8.13
C SER A 469 23.20 -34.57 -9.62
N LEU A 470 24.38 -35.18 -9.92
CA LEU A 470 24.70 -35.56 -11.28
C LEU A 470 24.30 -37.01 -11.54
N PRO A 471 23.81 -37.39 -12.75
CA PRO A 471 23.74 -38.75 -13.19
C PRO A 471 25.13 -39.33 -13.33
N ASP A 472 25.34 -40.59 -12.96
CA ASP A 472 26.63 -41.27 -12.82
C ASP A 472 27.55 -41.34 -14.07
N GLU A 473 27.16 -40.87 -15.27
CA GLU A 473 27.90 -40.99 -16.51
C GLU A 473 27.74 -39.78 -17.48
N THR A 474 27.60 -38.56 -16.99
CA THR A 474 27.57 -37.41 -17.90
C THR A 474 28.99 -36.92 -18.25
N ASP A 475 29.44 -37.23 -19.47
CA ASP A 475 30.52 -36.48 -20.13
C ASP A 475 30.03 -35.03 -20.30
N PHE A 476 30.60 -34.12 -19.49
CA PHE A 476 30.34 -32.68 -19.62
C PHE A 476 30.90 -32.21 -20.97
N SER A 477 30.02 -31.93 -21.92
CA SER A 477 30.44 -31.29 -23.17
C SER A 477 30.96 -29.88 -22.85
N LYS A 478 32.02 -29.43 -23.50
CA LYS A 478 32.68 -28.12 -23.32
C LYS A 478 31.80 -26.89 -23.53
N GLN A 479 30.48 -27.03 -23.55
CA GLN A 479 29.51 -25.98 -23.83
C GLN A 479 28.56 -25.67 -22.65
N ASP A 480 28.71 -26.32 -21.50
CA ASP A 480 27.85 -26.04 -20.34
C ASP A 480 28.32 -24.77 -19.62
N ASN A 481 27.50 -23.71 -19.73
CA ASN A 481 27.70 -22.45 -19.02
C ASN A 481 27.29 -22.58 -17.54
N ILE A 482 27.73 -21.61 -16.70
CA ILE A 482 27.37 -21.51 -15.27
C ILE A 482 25.86 -21.65 -15.03
N ASP A 483 25.02 -21.20 -15.98
CA ASP A 483 23.55 -21.34 -15.91
C ASP A 483 23.08 -22.80 -16.00
N SER A 484 23.89 -23.72 -16.57
CA SER A 484 23.55 -25.16 -16.61
C SER A 484 23.80 -25.86 -15.27
N ILE A 485 24.72 -25.35 -14.43
CA ILE A 485 25.01 -25.89 -13.11
C ILE A 485 23.76 -25.85 -12.23
N GLN A 486 22.94 -24.78 -12.35
CA GLN A 486 21.71 -24.62 -11.57
C GLN A 486 20.70 -25.75 -11.80
N LYS A 487 20.70 -26.38 -12.99
CA LYS A 487 19.79 -27.50 -13.33
C LYS A 487 20.12 -28.79 -12.58
N TYR A 488 21.37 -28.94 -12.15
CA TYR A 488 21.87 -30.12 -11.45
C TYR A 488 21.94 -29.93 -9.93
N MET A 489 21.59 -28.73 -9.42
CA MET A 489 21.61 -28.46 -7.98
C MET A 489 20.32 -28.93 -7.31
N ASP A 490 20.44 -29.86 -6.36
CA ASP A 490 19.35 -30.22 -5.44
C ASP A 490 19.42 -29.35 -4.18
N TYR A 491 18.52 -28.38 -4.09
CA TYR A 491 18.47 -27.42 -2.99
C TYR A 491 17.79 -27.95 -1.73
N ARG A 492 17.27 -29.19 -1.74
CA ARG A 492 16.59 -29.79 -0.60
C ARG A 492 17.54 -29.99 0.57
N LEU A 493 17.02 -29.81 1.78
CA LEU A 493 17.75 -30.05 3.01
C LEU A 493 17.53 -31.49 3.47
N ILE A 494 18.60 -32.11 3.93
CA ILE A 494 18.58 -33.41 4.62
C ILE A 494 19.14 -33.24 6.02
N GLU A 495 18.58 -33.97 6.98
CA GLU A 495 19.15 -34.07 8.31
C GLU A 495 20.26 -35.11 8.29
N VAL A 496 21.46 -34.73 8.74
CA VAL A 496 22.65 -35.60 8.75
C VAL A 496 23.11 -35.89 10.17
N ASN A 497 23.50 -37.12 10.41
CA ASN A 497 24.11 -37.50 11.67
C ASN A 497 25.57 -36.93 11.76
N TYR A 498 26.12 -36.87 12.97
CA TYR A 498 27.34 -36.16 13.36
C TYR A 498 28.60 -36.52 12.61
N SER A 499 28.66 -37.62 11.85
CA SER A 499 29.83 -38.16 11.18
C SER A 499 29.80 -38.05 9.65
N GLY A 500 28.89 -37.29 9.09
CA GLY A 500 28.80 -37.14 7.64
C GLY A 500 29.82 -36.14 7.08
N ASP A 501 30.56 -36.56 6.06
CA ASP A 501 31.41 -35.65 5.30
C ASP A 501 30.56 -34.58 4.59
N ILE A 502 30.95 -33.31 4.69
CA ILE A 502 30.33 -32.24 3.91
C ILE A 502 30.61 -32.49 2.42
N PRO A 503 29.62 -32.44 1.51
CA PRO A 503 29.90 -32.60 0.09
C PRO A 503 30.93 -31.57 -0.40
N LYS A 504 32.02 -32.06 -0.98
CA LYS A 504 33.12 -31.24 -1.53
C LYS A 504 32.84 -30.97 -3.01
N ASP A 505 31.75 -30.30 -3.33
CA ASP A 505 31.34 -30.03 -4.72
C ASP A 505 32.12 -28.89 -5.40
N ALA A 506 32.97 -28.16 -4.66
CA ALA A 506 33.69 -26.99 -5.19
C ALA A 506 34.56 -27.32 -6.43
N LEU A 507 35.30 -28.41 -6.41
CA LEU A 507 36.10 -28.83 -7.56
C LEU A 507 35.25 -29.30 -8.74
N ARG A 508 34.15 -29.98 -8.46
CA ARG A 508 33.19 -30.38 -9.51
C ARG A 508 32.56 -29.15 -10.17
N ILE A 509 32.14 -28.16 -9.38
CA ILE A 509 31.60 -26.89 -9.87
C ILE A 509 32.66 -26.14 -10.68
N ALA A 510 33.90 -26.08 -10.21
CA ALA A 510 35.01 -25.46 -10.92
C ALA A 510 35.29 -26.13 -12.28
N LYS A 511 35.24 -27.47 -12.33
CA LYS A 511 35.35 -28.24 -13.57
C LYS A 511 34.21 -27.94 -14.54
N MET A 512 32.95 -27.90 -14.05
CA MET A 512 31.76 -27.54 -14.84
C MET A 512 31.83 -26.09 -15.33
N ALA A 513 32.42 -25.19 -14.55
CA ALA A 513 32.61 -23.78 -14.95
C ALA A 513 33.72 -23.60 -16.00
N GLY A 514 34.39 -24.69 -16.42
CA GLY A 514 35.39 -24.67 -17.47
C GLY A 514 36.80 -24.28 -17.03
N ILE A 515 37.16 -24.45 -15.73
CA ILE A 515 38.52 -24.29 -15.25
C ILE A 515 39.37 -25.42 -15.86
N ASP A 516 40.60 -25.10 -16.25
CA ASP A 516 41.54 -26.00 -16.88
C ASP A 516 41.71 -27.30 -16.09
N GLU A 517 41.73 -28.43 -16.79
CA GLU A 517 41.84 -29.76 -16.17
C GLU A 517 43.15 -29.96 -15.38
N GLU A 518 44.22 -29.29 -15.79
CA GLU A 518 45.51 -29.37 -15.11
C GLU A 518 45.43 -28.74 -13.72
N ILE A 519 44.73 -27.58 -13.59
CA ILE A 519 44.49 -26.91 -12.33
C ILE A 519 43.59 -27.77 -11.43
N ILE A 520 42.53 -28.38 -11.98
CA ILE A 520 41.64 -29.26 -11.21
C ILE A 520 42.39 -30.48 -10.66
N LYS A 521 43.19 -31.16 -11.49
CA LYS A 521 43.99 -32.31 -11.06
C LYS A 521 45.00 -31.95 -9.97
N ASP A 522 45.60 -30.77 -10.10
CA ASP A 522 46.56 -30.30 -9.09
C ASP A 522 45.88 -29.99 -7.76
N ALA A 523 44.71 -29.34 -7.81
CA ALA A 523 43.88 -29.09 -6.64
C ALA A 523 43.38 -30.37 -5.95
N GLU A 524 43.05 -31.43 -6.72
CA GLU A 524 42.68 -32.74 -6.17
C GLU A 524 43.86 -33.40 -5.41
N ASN A 525 45.10 -33.15 -5.83
CA ASN A 525 46.28 -33.67 -5.14
C ASN A 525 46.54 -32.97 -3.79
N TYR A 526 46.15 -31.69 -3.64
CA TYR A 526 46.25 -30.96 -2.37
C TYR A 526 45.12 -31.31 -1.38
N LEU A 527 44.05 -31.95 -1.83
CA LEU A 527 42.95 -32.41 -0.98
C LEU A 527 43.15 -33.79 -0.38
N LYS A 528 44.12 -34.55 -0.88
CA LYS A 528 44.57 -35.84 -0.33
C LYS A 528 45.57 -35.62 0.80
#